data_6397ca1b4434666982adf880654e496b
#
_entry.id   6397ca1b4434666982adf880654e496b
#
_cell.length_a   1.000
_cell.length_b   1.000
_cell.length_c   1.000
_cell.angle_alpha   90.00
_cell.angle_beta   90.00
_cell.angle_gamma   90.00
#
_symmetry.space_group_name_H-M   'P 1'
#
loop_
_entity.id
_entity.type
_entity.pdbx_description
1 polymer ?
#
loop_
_entity_poly.entity_id
_entity_poly.type
_entity_poly.pdbx_seq_one_letter_code
_entity_poly.pdbx_strand_id
1 'polypeptide(L)'
;MSRSFDGLTESPASVEQIHAAFGREDYWLARIAAGDATTTLDSLIVDADRTVSVRATQHLGGQLLPGLIAKLVRGDLKIVHSETWRPDGNGQVRGQVSVAASGGLGSGRAQGWLAPAGNGSQLRLAVKVEVKIPLIGGKLEKSIGANLAESIPAVQRFTTTWIAEHA
;
A
#
# COMPACT_ATOMS: atom_id res chain seq x y z
N MET A 1 18.59 -10.34 -3.52
CA MET A 1 18.48 -9.29 -4.55
C MET A 1 17.20 -8.50 -4.34
N SER A 2 17.18 -7.24 -4.70
CA SER A 2 16.00 -6.40 -4.65
C SER A 2 15.66 -5.89 -6.03
N ARG A 3 14.40 -5.52 -6.24
CA ARG A 3 13.92 -4.90 -7.48
C ARG A 3 13.23 -3.60 -7.17
N SER A 4 13.42 -2.63 -8.06
CA SER A 4 12.78 -1.33 -7.96
C SER A 4 11.74 -1.16 -9.06
N PHE A 5 10.64 -0.53 -8.70
CA PHE A 5 9.53 -0.26 -9.62
C PHE A 5 9.07 1.18 -9.39
N ASP A 6 8.65 1.83 -10.47
CA ASP A 6 8.07 3.17 -10.39
C ASP A 6 6.62 3.12 -10.88
N GLY A 7 5.77 3.86 -10.22
CA GLY A 7 4.37 4.00 -10.60
C GLY A 7 3.95 5.46 -10.62
N LEU A 8 3.07 5.80 -11.54
CA LEU A 8 2.45 7.11 -11.63
C LEU A 8 0.98 6.90 -11.95
N THR A 9 0.11 7.51 -11.15
CA THR A 9 -1.33 7.45 -11.39
C THR A 9 -1.97 8.80 -11.10
N GLU A 10 -3.03 9.12 -11.81
CA GLU A 10 -3.75 10.39 -11.70
C GLU A 10 -5.15 10.17 -11.14
N SER A 11 -5.70 11.21 -10.53
CA SER A 11 -7.05 11.22 -9.98
C SER A 11 -7.69 12.59 -10.20
N PRO A 12 -9.00 12.65 -10.47
CA PRO A 12 -9.72 13.92 -10.46
C PRO A 12 -9.90 14.50 -9.05
N ALA A 13 -9.69 13.72 -8.00
CA ALA A 13 -9.71 14.20 -6.63
C ALA A 13 -8.48 15.06 -6.32
N SER A 14 -8.65 16.07 -5.47
CA SER A 14 -7.55 16.94 -5.06
C SER A 14 -6.64 16.24 -4.04
N VAL A 15 -5.44 16.77 -3.86
CA VAL A 15 -4.50 16.31 -2.82
C VAL A 15 -5.16 16.35 -1.45
N GLU A 16 -5.87 17.43 -1.13
CA GLU A 16 -6.54 17.61 0.15
C GLU A 16 -7.64 16.56 0.36
N GLN A 17 -8.42 16.26 -0.67
CA GLN A 17 -9.47 15.24 -0.60
C GLN A 17 -8.89 13.86 -0.35
N ILE A 18 -7.82 13.50 -1.04
CA ILE A 18 -7.17 12.21 -0.88
C ILE A 18 -6.54 12.11 0.51
N HIS A 19 -5.82 13.14 0.94
CA HIS A 19 -5.20 13.15 2.25
C HIS A 19 -6.23 13.09 3.38
N ALA A 20 -7.35 13.81 3.23
CA ALA A 20 -8.46 13.76 4.19
C ALA A 20 -9.07 12.35 4.29
N ALA A 21 -9.23 11.66 3.15
CA ALA A 21 -9.70 10.27 3.14
C ALA A 21 -8.74 9.35 3.91
N PHE A 22 -7.44 9.53 3.75
CA PHE A 22 -6.44 8.72 4.47
C PHE A 22 -6.53 8.90 5.99
N GLY A 23 -7.06 10.00 6.48
CA GLY A 23 -7.29 10.23 7.91
C GLY A 23 -8.59 9.65 8.46
N ARG A 24 -9.37 8.95 7.65
CA ARG A 24 -10.67 8.42 8.06
C ARG A 24 -10.65 6.90 8.21
N GLU A 25 -11.13 6.42 9.34
CA GLU A 25 -11.21 4.99 9.62
C GLU A 25 -12.15 4.28 8.65
N ASP A 26 -13.30 4.87 8.34
CA ASP A 26 -14.27 4.27 7.42
C ASP A 26 -13.70 4.08 6.01
N TYR A 27 -12.82 4.97 5.56
CA TYR A 27 -12.09 4.79 4.31
C TYR A 27 -11.22 3.52 4.35
N TRP A 28 -10.42 3.37 5.39
CA TRP A 28 -9.51 2.23 5.51
C TRP A 28 -10.27 0.91 5.64
N LEU A 29 -11.36 0.90 6.40
CA LEU A 29 -12.20 -0.30 6.54
C LEU A 29 -12.83 -0.67 5.20
N ALA A 30 -13.29 0.29 4.42
CA ALA A 30 -13.84 0.04 3.08
C ALA A 30 -12.77 -0.48 2.11
N ARG A 31 -11.57 0.10 2.15
CA ARG A 31 -10.44 -0.32 1.31
C ARG A 31 -10.01 -1.75 1.63
N ILE A 32 -9.93 -2.09 2.92
CA ILE A 32 -9.61 -3.44 3.38
C ILE A 32 -10.68 -4.43 2.94
N ALA A 33 -11.96 -4.07 3.09
CA ALA A 33 -13.08 -4.94 2.71
C ALA A 33 -13.12 -5.22 1.20
N ALA A 34 -12.58 -4.33 0.38
CA ALA A 34 -12.48 -4.52 -1.07
C ALA A 34 -11.38 -5.50 -1.48
N GLY A 35 -10.50 -5.87 -0.57
CA GLY A 35 -9.42 -6.84 -0.83
C GLY A 35 -9.88 -8.29 -0.64
N ASP A 36 -9.10 -9.22 -1.18
CA ASP A 36 -9.43 -10.65 -1.17
C ASP A 36 -8.89 -11.40 0.05
N ALA A 37 -8.03 -10.76 0.86
CA ALA A 37 -7.37 -11.39 1.99
C ALA A 37 -7.91 -10.88 3.32
N THR A 38 -7.74 -11.67 4.37
CA THR A 38 -8.11 -11.26 5.72
C THR A 38 -7.10 -10.25 6.25
N THR A 39 -7.54 -9.02 6.37
CA THR A 39 -6.72 -7.90 6.85
C THR A 39 -7.41 -7.22 8.02
N THR A 40 -6.63 -6.89 9.04
CA THR A 40 -7.09 -6.17 10.23
C THR A 40 -6.44 -4.79 10.25
N LEU A 41 -7.24 -3.75 10.46
CA LEU A 41 -6.72 -2.41 10.73
C LEU A 41 -6.26 -2.36 12.18
N ASP A 42 -4.94 -2.24 12.38
CA ASP A 42 -4.36 -2.25 13.72
C ASP A 42 -4.39 -0.88 14.38
N SER A 43 -4.08 0.17 13.61
CA SER A 43 -4.08 1.54 14.12
C SER A 43 -4.23 2.55 13.00
N LEU A 44 -4.85 3.67 13.35
CA LEU A 44 -4.94 4.86 12.52
C LEU A 44 -4.74 6.06 13.43
N ILE A 45 -3.68 6.83 13.21
CA ILE A 45 -3.34 7.99 14.02
C ILE A 45 -3.22 9.21 13.11
N VAL A 46 -3.91 10.29 13.47
CA VAL A 46 -3.80 11.58 12.79
C VAL A 46 -3.23 12.58 13.79
N ASP A 47 -2.02 13.06 13.52
CA ASP A 47 -1.36 14.02 14.37
C ASP A 47 -1.87 15.44 14.16
N ALA A 48 -1.48 16.37 15.04
CA ALA A 48 -1.88 17.78 14.98
C ALA A 48 -1.40 18.45 13.68
N ASP A 49 -0.28 18.01 13.11
CA ASP A 49 0.24 18.51 11.83
C ASP A 49 -0.40 17.82 10.62
N ARG A 50 -1.43 17.00 10.86
CA ARG A 50 -2.16 16.20 9.86
C ARG A 50 -1.36 15.06 9.26
N THR A 51 -0.26 14.65 9.87
CA THR A 51 0.41 13.41 9.51
C THR A 51 -0.49 12.23 9.83
N VAL A 52 -0.76 11.40 8.83
CA VAL A 52 -1.57 10.19 8.98
C VAL A 52 -0.64 9.00 9.06
N SER A 53 -0.81 8.17 10.09
CA SER A 53 -0.06 6.93 10.26
C SER A 53 -1.03 5.77 10.36
N VAL A 54 -0.88 4.79 9.47
CA VAL A 54 -1.79 3.64 9.37
C VAL A 54 -0.97 2.36 9.49
N ARG A 55 -1.50 1.41 10.24
CA ARG A 55 -0.92 0.07 10.32
C ARG A 55 -2.02 -0.97 10.15
N ALA A 56 -1.77 -1.94 9.30
CA ALA A 56 -2.67 -3.06 9.05
C ALA A 56 -1.89 -4.36 8.95
N THR A 57 -2.51 -5.46 9.35
CA THR A 57 -1.91 -6.78 9.27
C THR A 57 -2.79 -7.68 8.42
N GLN A 58 -2.20 -8.26 7.38
CA GLN A 58 -2.85 -9.22 6.50
C GLN A 58 -2.46 -10.62 6.95
N HIS A 59 -3.46 -11.48 7.10
CA HIS A 59 -3.26 -12.89 7.50
C HIS A 59 -3.57 -13.78 6.29
N LEU A 60 -2.55 -14.51 5.83
CA LEU A 60 -2.68 -15.46 4.74
C LEU A 60 -2.53 -16.87 5.28
N GLY A 61 -3.61 -17.65 5.24
CA GLY A 61 -3.56 -19.06 5.60
C GLY A 61 -2.76 -19.87 4.58
N GLY A 62 -2.27 -21.05 5.00
CA GLY A 62 -1.46 -21.89 4.15
C GLY A 62 -2.10 -22.26 2.81
N GLN A 63 -3.44 -22.38 2.78
CA GLN A 63 -4.19 -22.68 1.56
C GLN A 63 -4.18 -21.54 0.52
N LEU A 64 -3.87 -20.31 0.94
CA LEU A 64 -3.81 -19.15 0.05
C LEU A 64 -2.41 -18.93 -0.52
N LEU A 65 -1.42 -19.69 -0.07
CA LEU A 65 -0.04 -19.54 -0.49
C LEU A 65 0.28 -20.46 -1.68
N PRO A 66 1.08 -20.00 -2.65
CA PRO A 66 1.61 -20.90 -3.69
C PRO A 66 2.34 -22.09 -3.04
N GLY A 67 2.25 -23.27 -3.68
CA GLY A 67 2.72 -24.52 -3.09
C GLY A 67 4.16 -24.52 -2.56
N LEU A 68 5.10 -23.84 -3.25
CA LEU A 68 6.48 -23.74 -2.80
C LEU A 68 6.61 -22.88 -1.55
N ILE A 69 5.85 -21.78 -1.47
CA ILE A 69 5.86 -20.89 -0.31
C ILE A 69 5.19 -21.59 0.88
N ALA A 70 4.09 -22.29 0.64
CA ALA A 70 3.38 -23.04 1.69
C ALA A 70 4.29 -24.06 2.40
N LYS A 71 5.25 -24.66 1.66
CA LYS A 71 6.21 -25.60 2.23
C LYS A 71 7.27 -24.93 3.09
N LEU A 72 7.58 -23.65 2.83
CA LEU A 72 8.60 -22.89 3.53
C LEU A 72 8.07 -22.17 4.76
N VAL A 73 6.76 -21.90 4.78
CA VAL A 73 6.10 -21.17 5.87
C VAL A 73 5.37 -22.19 6.75
N ARG A 74 5.73 -22.24 8.02
CA ARG A 74 5.03 -23.07 9.01
C ARG A 74 3.90 -22.27 9.61
N GLY A 75 2.66 -22.55 9.21
CA GLY A 75 1.48 -21.86 9.68
C GLY A 75 1.10 -20.68 8.78
N ASP A 76 0.48 -19.68 9.38
CA ASP A 76 -0.02 -18.51 8.66
C ASP A 76 1.08 -17.50 8.37
N LEU A 77 1.08 -16.96 7.17
CA LEU A 77 1.92 -15.84 6.81
C LEU A 77 1.24 -14.55 7.25
N LYS A 78 1.96 -13.71 7.98
CA LYS A 78 1.51 -12.36 8.32
C LYS A 78 2.28 -11.34 7.50
N ILE A 79 1.56 -10.39 6.93
CA ILE A 79 2.15 -9.27 6.22
C ILE A 79 1.73 -8.01 6.94
N VAL A 80 2.69 -7.30 7.53
CA VAL A 80 2.46 -6.06 8.24
C VAL A 80 2.69 -4.91 7.27
N HIS A 81 1.68 -4.07 7.12
CA HIS A 81 1.65 -2.93 6.22
C HIS A 81 1.56 -1.66 7.05
N SER A 82 2.47 -0.72 6.82
CA SER A 82 2.49 0.58 7.49
C SER A 82 2.61 1.69 6.47
N GLU A 83 1.78 2.73 6.60
CA GLU A 83 1.83 3.91 5.74
C GLU A 83 1.87 5.15 6.60
N THR A 84 2.66 6.14 6.16
CA THR A 84 2.70 7.47 6.76
C THR A 84 2.56 8.49 5.65
N TRP A 85 1.61 9.41 5.79
CA TRP A 85 1.35 10.46 4.81
C TRP A 85 1.41 11.80 5.50
N ARG A 86 2.35 12.65 5.08
CA ARG A 86 2.66 13.93 5.73
C ARG A 86 2.55 15.09 4.73
N PRO A 87 1.76 16.13 5.05
CA PRO A 87 1.78 17.37 4.27
C PRO A 87 3.16 18.03 4.35
N ASP A 88 3.67 18.51 3.23
CA ASP A 88 5.00 19.15 3.18
C ASP A 88 4.94 20.67 3.24
N GLY A 89 3.74 21.26 3.35
CA GLY A 89 3.55 22.69 3.42
C GLY A 89 3.45 23.41 2.07
N ASN A 90 3.67 22.69 0.96
CA ASN A 90 3.64 23.24 -0.39
C ASN A 90 2.48 22.71 -1.24
N GLY A 91 1.40 22.27 -0.59
CA GLY A 91 0.26 21.67 -1.29
C GLY A 91 0.48 20.25 -1.73
N GLN A 92 1.56 19.63 -1.30
CA GLN A 92 1.92 18.25 -1.60
C GLN A 92 1.89 17.41 -0.32
N VAL A 93 1.73 16.11 -0.49
CA VAL A 93 1.79 15.14 0.61
C VAL A 93 2.82 14.08 0.27
N ARG A 94 3.72 13.83 1.21
CA ARG A 94 4.74 12.79 1.07
C ARG A 94 4.34 11.55 1.83
N GLY A 95 4.50 10.40 1.19
CA GLY A 95 4.17 9.12 1.76
C GLY A 95 5.35 8.21 1.91
N GLN A 96 5.30 7.39 2.94
CA GLN A 96 6.22 6.27 3.12
C GLN A 96 5.39 5.04 3.41
N VAL A 97 5.68 3.96 2.69
CA VAL A 97 5.01 2.68 2.87
C VAL A 97 6.06 1.64 3.20
N SER A 98 5.76 0.80 4.17
CA SER A 98 6.63 -0.30 4.57
C SER A 98 5.78 -1.56 4.69
N VAL A 99 6.25 -2.63 4.09
CA VAL A 99 5.59 -3.95 4.13
C VAL A 99 6.62 -4.98 4.53
N ALA A 100 6.27 -5.81 5.49
CA ALA A 100 7.17 -6.88 5.95
C ALA A 100 6.40 -8.19 6.09
N ALA A 101 6.94 -9.26 5.52
CA ALA A 101 6.41 -10.60 5.71
C ALA A 101 7.03 -11.25 6.94
N SER A 102 6.25 -12.00 7.70
CA SER A 102 6.72 -12.72 8.87
C SER A 102 7.80 -13.74 8.49
N GLY A 103 8.68 -14.06 9.43
CA GLY A 103 9.77 -15.01 9.19
C GLY A 103 10.91 -14.49 8.32
N GLY A 104 10.96 -13.18 8.05
CA GLY A 104 12.02 -12.58 7.23
C GLY A 104 11.99 -12.99 5.77
N LEU A 105 10.86 -13.45 5.25
CA LEU A 105 10.73 -13.95 3.88
C LEU A 105 10.82 -12.86 2.83
N GLY A 106 10.48 -11.63 3.20
CA GLY A 106 10.55 -10.53 2.27
C GLY A 106 10.08 -9.23 2.88
N SER A 107 10.36 -8.14 2.17
CA SER A 107 9.94 -6.79 2.56
C SER A 107 9.76 -5.91 1.35
N GLY A 108 9.01 -4.84 1.53
CA GLY A 108 8.84 -3.81 0.52
C GLY A 108 8.86 -2.44 1.17
N ARG A 109 9.34 -1.46 0.43
CA ARG A 109 9.32 -0.05 0.83
C ARG A 109 8.91 0.79 -0.36
N ALA A 110 8.15 1.82 -0.10
CA ALA A 110 7.80 2.78 -1.14
C ALA A 110 7.87 4.19 -0.60
N GLN A 111 8.27 5.10 -1.47
CA GLN A 111 8.13 6.54 -1.24
C GLN A 111 7.06 7.05 -2.19
N GLY A 112 6.16 7.87 -1.67
CA GLY A 112 5.06 8.43 -2.43
C GLY A 112 5.12 9.96 -2.45
N TRP A 113 4.72 10.53 -3.59
CA TRP A 113 4.56 11.96 -3.77
C TRP A 113 3.18 12.20 -4.35
N LEU A 114 2.32 12.78 -3.54
CA LEU A 114 0.99 13.18 -3.96
C LEU A 114 1.01 14.68 -4.21
N ALA A 115 0.79 15.09 -5.45
CA ALA A 115 0.92 16.47 -5.88
C ALA A 115 -0.25 16.90 -6.76
N PRO A 116 -0.58 18.20 -6.82
CA PRO A 116 -1.57 18.70 -7.76
C PRO A 116 -1.16 18.40 -9.21
N ALA A 117 -2.13 18.04 -10.04
CA ALA A 117 -1.92 17.83 -11.46
C ALA A 117 -3.23 18.16 -12.20
N GLY A 118 -3.19 19.07 -13.13
CA GLY A 118 -4.40 19.53 -13.82
C GLY A 118 -5.44 20.02 -12.82
N ASN A 119 -6.66 19.51 -12.93
CA ASN A 119 -7.76 19.82 -12.01
C ASN A 119 -7.84 18.86 -10.81
N GLY A 120 -6.96 17.91 -10.71
CA GLY A 120 -6.94 16.91 -9.65
C GLY A 120 -5.55 16.75 -9.06
N SER A 121 -5.10 15.50 -9.00
CA SER A 121 -3.82 15.16 -8.39
C SER A 121 -3.15 14.01 -9.13
N GLN A 122 -1.86 13.84 -8.86
CA GLN A 122 -1.10 12.67 -9.29
C GLN A 122 -0.36 12.08 -8.11
N LEU A 123 -0.25 10.78 -8.11
CA LEU A 123 0.54 10.02 -7.14
C LEU A 123 1.70 9.35 -7.87
N ARG A 124 2.91 9.65 -7.44
CA ARG A 124 4.11 8.96 -7.89
C ARG A 124 4.61 8.06 -6.78
N LEU A 125 4.94 6.83 -7.11
CA LEU A 125 5.49 5.86 -6.17
C LEU A 125 6.81 5.32 -6.69
N ALA A 126 7.81 5.29 -5.82
CA ALA A 126 9.07 4.59 -6.03
C ALA A 126 9.10 3.42 -5.07
N VAL A 127 9.07 2.20 -5.59
CA VAL A 127 8.88 0.98 -4.80
C VAL A 127 10.13 0.11 -4.91
N LYS A 128 10.56 -0.45 -3.79
CA LYS A 128 11.64 -1.43 -3.73
C LYS A 128 11.13 -2.68 -3.01
N VAL A 129 11.28 -3.83 -3.66
CA VAL A 129 10.81 -5.13 -3.15
C VAL A 129 11.99 -6.08 -3.05
N GLU A 130 12.07 -6.80 -1.93
CA GLU A 130 13.07 -7.83 -1.71
C GLU A 130 12.39 -9.10 -1.20
N VAL A 131 12.62 -10.22 -1.88
CA VAL A 131 12.14 -11.54 -1.45
C VAL A 131 13.35 -12.41 -1.15
N LYS A 132 13.45 -12.87 0.09
CA LYS A 132 14.60 -13.65 0.59
C LYS A 132 14.34 -15.15 0.56
N ILE A 133 13.85 -15.63 -0.58
CA ILE A 133 13.62 -17.06 -0.79
C ILE A 133 14.64 -17.54 -1.83
N PRO A 134 15.50 -18.49 -1.50
CA PRO A 134 16.52 -18.99 -2.44
C PRO A 134 15.88 -19.51 -3.73
N LEU A 135 16.55 -19.30 -4.86
CA LEU A 135 16.21 -19.76 -6.21
C LEU A 135 14.99 -19.09 -6.85
N ILE A 136 13.98 -18.73 -6.09
CA ILE A 136 12.73 -18.16 -6.65
C ILE A 136 12.47 -16.70 -6.25
N GLY A 137 13.34 -16.13 -5.39
CA GLY A 137 13.14 -14.75 -4.89
C GLY A 137 13.02 -13.72 -6.01
N GLY A 138 13.91 -13.75 -6.99
CA GLY A 138 13.87 -12.83 -8.12
C GLY A 138 12.61 -12.96 -8.97
N LYS A 139 12.11 -14.19 -9.13
CA LYS A 139 10.89 -14.47 -9.87
C LYS A 139 9.66 -13.91 -9.13
N LEU A 140 9.62 -14.05 -7.81
CA LEU A 140 8.56 -13.51 -6.98
C LEU A 140 8.60 -11.98 -6.95
N GLU A 141 9.78 -11.37 -6.87
CA GLU A 141 9.94 -9.92 -6.96
C GLU A 141 9.36 -9.38 -8.27
N LYS A 142 9.64 -10.04 -9.37
CA LYS A 142 9.12 -9.66 -10.68
C LYS A 142 7.58 -9.79 -10.74
N SER A 143 7.04 -10.85 -10.18
CA SER A 143 5.60 -11.07 -10.11
C SER A 143 4.90 -10.02 -9.25
N ILE A 144 5.49 -9.65 -8.12
CA ILE A 144 4.98 -8.59 -7.25
C ILE A 144 4.97 -7.26 -7.99
N GLY A 145 6.02 -6.94 -8.74
CA GLY A 145 6.07 -5.73 -9.55
C GLY A 145 4.97 -5.66 -10.59
N ALA A 146 4.69 -6.77 -11.26
CA ALA A 146 3.58 -6.85 -12.22
C ALA A 146 2.23 -6.61 -11.53
N ASN A 147 2.03 -7.18 -10.34
CA ASN A 147 0.82 -6.95 -9.56
C ASN A 147 0.69 -5.50 -9.10
N LEU A 148 1.78 -4.86 -8.71
CA LEU A 148 1.79 -3.46 -8.31
C LEU A 148 1.41 -2.54 -9.46
N ALA A 149 1.84 -2.83 -10.68
CA ALA A 149 1.48 -2.06 -11.86
C ALA A 149 -0.03 -2.02 -12.09
N GLU A 150 -0.75 -3.05 -11.68
CA GLU A 150 -2.22 -3.11 -11.75
C GLU A 150 -2.88 -2.56 -10.49
N SER A 151 -2.34 -2.87 -9.31
CA SER A 151 -2.98 -2.54 -8.04
C SER A 151 -2.86 -1.05 -7.67
N ILE A 152 -1.77 -0.39 -8.01
CA ILE A 152 -1.59 1.03 -7.71
C ILE A 152 -2.68 1.89 -8.38
N PRO A 153 -2.93 1.77 -9.70
CA PRO A 153 -4.05 2.48 -10.31
C PRO A 153 -5.41 2.05 -9.77
N ALA A 154 -5.59 0.78 -9.43
CA ALA A 154 -6.84 0.26 -8.89
C ALA A 154 -7.16 0.89 -7.53
N VAL A 155 -6.17 1.01 -6.64
CA VAL A 155 -6.34 1.67 -5.34
C VAL A 155 -6.67 3.15 -5.53
N GLN A 156 -6.02 3.82 -6.47
CA GLN A 156 -6.30 5.23 -6.74
C GLN A 156 -7.72 5.42 -7.27
N ARG A 157 -8.21 4.53 -8.13
CA ARG A 157 -9.61 4.55 -8.59
C ARG A 157 -10.57 4.31 -7.44
N PHE A 158 -10.26 3.35 -6.57
CA PHE A 158 -11.07 3.08 -5.37
C PHE A 158 -11.18 4.35 -4.51
N THR A 159 -10.05 5.00 -4.23
CA THR A 159 -9.98 6.21 -3.41
C THR A 159 -10.83 7.33 -4.04
N THR A 160 -10.71 7.53 -5.34
CA THR A 160 -11.47 8.53 -6.08
C THR A 160 -12.98 8.27 -5.98
N THR A 161 -13.40 7.03 -6.18
CA THR A 161 -14.81 6.64 -6.10
C THR A 161 -15.34 6.81 -4.68
N TRP A 162 -14.57 6.38 -3.68
CA TRP A 162 -14.95 6.52 -2.27
C TRP A 162 -15.17 7.99 -1.89
N ILE A 163 -14.25 8.88 -2.32
CA ILE A 163 -14.38 10.32 -2.08
C ILE A 163 -15.68 10.87 -2.70
N ALA A 164 -15.97 10.49 -3.94
CA ALA A 164 -17.17 10.93 -4.63
C ALA A 164 -18.46 10.49 -3.91
N GLU A 165 -18.45 9.29 -3.35
CA GLU A 165 -19.58 8.70 -2.62
C GLU A 165 -19.76 9.29 -1.22
N HIS A 166 -18.73 9.92 -0.67
CA HIS A 166 -18.73 10.47 0.70
C HIS A 166 -18.55 11.99 0.73
N ALA A 167 -18.65 12.62 -0.43
CA ALA A 167 -18.54 14.08 -0.55
C ALA A 167 -19.81 14.79 -0.03
#